data_98cbedc2c36d8c97fa2424a804f286db
#
_entry.id   98cbedc2c36d8c97fa2424a804f286db
#
_cell.length_a   1.000
_cell.length_b   1.000
_cell.length_c   1.000
_cell.angle_alpha   90.00
_cell.angle_beta   90.00
_cell.angle_gamma   90.00
#
_symmetry.space_group_name_H-M   'P 1'
#
loop_
_entity.id
_entity.type
_entity.pdbx_description
1 polymer ?
#
loop_
_entity_poly.entity_id
_entity_poly.type
_entity_poly.pdbx_seq_one_letter_code
_entity_poly.pdbx_strand_id
1 'polypeptide(L)'
;MGEFNSDDRYVCYCVQESLRRNGVAIIVNKRFQNSVLECNSKNNRRISVCFQGKPLSITIIQVYAPTSNAEEAEVELFYENLQDLLELTPNSYILFIIGDWNAKVGSQEIPGVMGKFGLVVQYEAGQRLIEFCQENTLVIANTLFQRHKRRLYTWTSPSNSSRDVDHHGQH
;
A
#
# COMPACT_ATOMS: atom_id res chain seq x y z
N MET A 1 -6.61 17.02 -6.75
CA MET A 1 -7.56 15.89 -6.84
C MET A 1 -8.45 16.09 -8.04
N GLY A 2 -8.73 15.03 -8.75
CA GLY A 2 -9.65 15.07 -9.87
C GLY A 2 -10.25 13.70 -10.16
N GLU A 3 -11.34 13.73 -10.91
CA GLU A 3 -12.02 12.57 -11.44
C GLU A 3 -12.28 12.79 -12.92
N PHE A 4 -12.13 11.77 -13.73
CA PHE A 4 -12.52 11.83 -15.13
C PHE A 4 -12.99 10.46 -15.63
N ASN A 5 -13.88 10.50 -16.62
CA ASN A 5 -14.33 9.33 -17.35
C ASN A 5 -13.53 9.18 -18.64
N SER A 6 -12.99 7.99 -18.87
CA SER A 6 -12.51 7.52 -20.16
C SER A 6 -13.46 6.44 -20.68
N ASP A 7 -13.38 6.06 -21.94
CA ASP A 7 -14.37 5.21 -22.63
C ASP A 7 -14.86 3.99 -21.81
N ASP A 8 -13.94 3.26 -21.16
CA ASP A 8 -14.25 2.07 -20.36
C ASP A 8 -13.85 2.19 -18.88
N ARG A 9 -13.42 3.38 -18.41
CA ARG A 9 -12.82 3.54 -17.09
C ARG A 9 -13.26 4.83 -16.42
N TYR A 10 -13.46 4.73 -15.10
CA TYR A 10 -13.59 5.87 -14.21
C TYR A 10 -12.29 6.00 -13.40
N VAL A 11 -11.70 7.17 -13.42
CA VAL A 11 -10.39 7.39 -12.80
C VAL A 11 -10.50 8.43 -11.70
N CYS A 12 -10.16 8.03 -10.47
CA CYS A 12 -9.94 8.94 -9.35
C CYS A 12 -8.43 9.13 -9.19
N TYR A 13 -7.96 10.36 -9.11
CA TYR A 13 -6.53 10.63 -8.99
C TYR A 13 -6.21 11.79 -8.05
N CYS A 14 -5.01 11.74 -7.52
CA CYS A 14 -4.42 12.78 -6.71
C CYS A 14 -2.96 12.99 -7.13
N VAL A 15 -2.58 14.22 -7.42
CA VAL A 15 -1.23 14.60 -7.87
C VAL A 15 -0.76 15.84 -7.12
N GLN A 16 0.53 15.93 -6.90
CA GLN A 16 1.15 17.15 -6.39
C GLN A 16 1.30 18.17 -7.52
N GLU A 17 0.64 19.33 -7.38
CA GLU A 17 0.60 20.36 -8.44
C GLU A 17 1.97 21.01 -8.72
N SER A 18 2.79 21.20 -7.68
CA SER A 18 4.02 21.98 -7.79
C SER A 18 5.24 21.21 -8.32
N LEU A 19 5.36 19.90 -8.07
CA LEU A 19 6.57 19.12 -8.40
C LEU A 19 6.34 17.94 -9.35
N ARG A 20 5.10 17.55 -9.64
CA ARG A 20 4.69 16.40 -10.50
C ARG A 20 5.44 15.09 -10.17
N ARG A 21 5.95 14.95 -8.93
CA ARG A 21 6.80 13.81 -8.52
C ARG A 21 6.06 12.69 -7.81
N ASN A 22 4.98 13.02 -7.14
CA ASN A 22 4.18 12.07 -6.37
C ASN A 22 2.74 12.14 -6.82
N GLY A 23 2.12 10.98 -6.94
CA GLY A 23 0.71 10.88 -7.28
C GLY A 23 0.23 9.45 -7.15
N VAL A 24 -1.03 9.30 -6.81
CA VAL A 24 -1.73 8.02 -6.73
C VAL A 24 -3.04 8.11 -7.50
N ALA A 25 -3.45 6.99 -8.07
CA ALA A 25 -4.72 6.90 -8.78
C ALA A 25 -5.35 5.53 -8.58
N ILE A 26 -6.68 5.50 -8.53
CA ILE A 26 -7.47 4.28 -8.61
C ILE A 26 -8.24 4.32 -9.92
N ILE A 27 -8.07 3.28 -10.74
CA ILE A 27 -8.76 3.13 -12.01
C ILE A 27 -9.83 2.06 -11.82
N VAL A 28 -11.08 2.47 -11.96
CA VAL A 28 -12.25 1.62 -11.79
C VAL A 28 -12.81 1.26 -13.17
N ASN A 29 -13.09 -0.03 -13.40
CA ASN A 29 -13.81 -0.41 -14.63
C ASN A 29 -15.21 0.24 -14.62
N LYS A 30 -15.65 0.77 -15.76
CA LYS A 30 -16.90 1.51 -15.91
C LYS A 30 -18.13 0.74 -15.39
N ARG A 31 -18.14 -0.58 -15.51
CA ARG A 31 -19.23 -1.43 -14.98
C ARG A 31 -19.43 -1.29 -13.47
N PHE A 32 -18.39 -0.87 -12.71
CA PHE A 32 -18.46 -0.65 -11.28
C PHE A 32 -18.60 0.81 -10.88
N GLN A 33 -18.63 1.74 -11.83
CA GLN A 33 -18.74 3.17 -11.57
C GLN A 33 -19.94 3.53 -10.70
N ASN A 34 -21.10 2.91 -10.98
CA ASN A 34 -22.32 3.14 -10.22
C ASN A 34 -22.27 2.58 -8.78
N SER A 35 -21.28 1.76 -8.47
CA SER A 35 -21.03 1.26 -7.11
C SER A 35 -20.11 2.16 -6.31
N VAL A 36 -19.46 3.15 -6.94
CA VAL A 36 -18.63 4.13 -6.24
C VAL A 36 -19.53 5.05 -5.43
N LEU A 37 -19.36 5.01 -4.10
CA LEU A 37 -20.10 5.88 -3.18
C LEU A 37 -19.36 7.19 -2.96
N GLU A 38 -18.04 7.11 -2.81
CA GLU A 38 -17.19 8.25 -2.49
C GLU A 38 -15.77 8.01 -3.00
N CYS A 39 -15.12 9.09 -3.45
CA CYS A 39 -13.71 9.16 -3.72
C CYS A 39 -13.10 10.29 -2.88
N ASN A 40 -12.18 9.98 -1.99
CA ASN A 40 -11.61 10.94 -1.07
C ASN A 40 -10.08 10.94 -1.18
N SER A 41 -9.48 12.13 -1.25
CA SER A 41 -8.04 12.33 -1.32
C SER A 41 -7.66 13.53 -0.47
N LYS A 42 -6.95 13.29 0.63
CA LYS A 42 -6.46 14.37 1.50
C LYS A 42 -5.11 14.94 1.03
N ASN A 43 -4.30 14.17 0.30
CA ASN A 43 -3.00 14.62 -0.22
C ASN A 43 -2.53 13.77 -1.41
N ASN A 44 -1.34 14.09 -1.94
CA ASN A 44 -0.75 13.49 -3.13
C ASN A 44 -0.21 12.05 -2.98
N ARG A 45 -0.21 11.48 -1.76
CA ARG A 45 0.33 10.14 -1.48
C ARG A 45 -0.73 9.09 -1.19
N ARG A 46 -2.02 9.48 -1.15
CA ARG A 46 -3.10 8.54 -0.85
C ARG A 46 -4.44 8.99 -1.39
N ILE A 47 -5.23 8.03 -1.78
CA ILE A 47 -6.60 8.19 -2.22
C ILE A 47 -7.43 7.02 -1.71
N SER A 48 -8.65 7.27 -1.25
CA SER A 48 -9.61 6.23 -0.89
C SER A 48 -10.81 6.25 -1.82
N VAL A 49 -11.29 5.07 -2.16
CA VAL A 49 -12.54 4.88 -2.90
C VAL A 49 -13.40 3.89 -2.13
N CYS A 50 -14.63 4.30 -1.86
CA CYS A 50 -15.64 3.46 -1.22
C CYS A 50 -16.60 2.93 -2.26
N PHE A 51 -16.84 1.62 -2.21
CA PHE A 51 -17.76 0.91 -3.09
C PHE A 51 -18.92 0.35 -2.31
N GLN A 52 -20.12 0.55 -2.82
CA GLN A 52 -21.30 -0.15 -2.34
C GLN A 52 -21.23 -1.62 -2.71
N GLY A 53 -21.30 -2.48 -1.71
CA GLY A 53 -21.33 -3.94 -1.86
C GLY A 53 -22.53 -4.58 -1.18
N LYS A 54 -22.77 -5.83 -1.49
CA LYS A 54 -23.76 -6.71 -0.79
C LYS A 54 -23.08 -8.03 -0.48
N PRO A 55 -23.01 -8.49 0.77
CA PRO A 55 -23.65 -7.90 1.98
C PRO A 55 -22.87 -6.72 2.59
N LEU A 56 -21.59 -6.51 2.25
CA LEU A 56 -20.72 -5.49 2.86
C LEU A 56 -20.16 -4.54 1.81
N SER A 57 -20.07 -3.27 2.15
CA SER A 57 -19.33 -2.27 1.35
C SER A 57 -17.83 -2.44 1.51
N ILE A 58 -17.08 -1.93 0.54
CA ILE A 58 -15.61 -2.08 0.47
C ILE A 58 -14.98 -0.71 0.38
N THR A 59 -13.98 -0.44 1.22
CA THR A 59 -13.11 0.72 1.09
C THR A 59 -11.74 0.27 0.60
N ILE A 60 -11.25 0.88 -0.45
CA ILE A 60 -9.89 0.68 -0.97
C ILE A 60 -9.12 1.98 -0.77
N ILE A 61 -8.02 1.91 -0.03
CA ILE A 61 -7.08 3.01 0.15
C ILE A 61 -5.82 2.67 -0.66
N GLN A 62 -5.50 3.50 -1.64
CA GLN A 62 -4.25 3.43 -2.39
C GLN A 62 -3.24 4.37 -1.76
N VAL A 63 -2.05 3.85 -1.43
CA VAL A 63 -0.98 4.60 -0.80
C VAL A 63 0.33 4.55 -1.60
N TYR A 64 1.13 5.61 -1.45
CA TYR A 64 2.53 5.66 -1.86
C TYR A 64 3.34 6.19 -0.67
N ALA A 65 3.93 5.28 0.10
CA ALA A 65 4.67 5.61 1.30
C ALA A 65 5.96 6.37 0.99
N PRO A 66 6.48 7.18 1.92
CA PRO A 66 7.80 7.80 1.81
C PRO A 66 8.89 6.74 1.56
N THR A 67 9.94 7.12 0.85
CA THR A 67 11.10 6.25 0.61
C THR A 67 12.01 6.24 1.83
N SER A 68 12.96 5.29 1.87
CA SER A 68 13.94 5.16 2.96
C SER A 68 14.82 6.41 3.22
N ASN A 69 14.83 7.36 2.28
CA ASN A 69 15.59 8.61 2.41
C ASN A 69 14.71 9.79 2.83
N ALA A 70 13.44 9.57 3.15
CA ALA A 70 12.53 10.61 3.61
C ALA A 70 12.90 11.05 5.03
N GLU A 71 12.60 12.29 5.36
CA GLU A 71 12.75 12.81 6.72
C GLU A 71 11.71 12.15 7.65
N GLU A 72 12.08 11.93 8.92
CA GLU A 72 11.21 11.30 9.92
C GLU A 72 9.85 12.00 10.03
N ALA A 73 9.85 13.33 10.01
CA ALA A 73 8.61 14.11 10.04
C ALA A 73 7.68 13.83 8.84
N GLU A 74 8.22 13.50 7.65
CA GLU A 74 7.42 13.12 6.48
C GLU A 74 6.81 11.73 6.67
N VAL A 75 7.56 10.82 7.29
CA VAL A 75 7.10 9.46 7.60
C VAL A 75 5.99 9.51 8.66
N GLU A 76 6.19 10.27 9.76
CA GLU A 76 5.18 10.46 10.80
C GLU A 76 3.88 11.04 10.22
N LEU A 77 3.99 12.13 9.50
CA LEU A 77 2.83 12.77 8.85
C LEU A 77 2.11 11.82 7.87
N PHE A 78 2.83 10.91 7.21
CA PHE A 78 2.21 9.89 6.35
C PHE A 78 1.34 8.94 7.16
N TYR A 79 1.84 8.39 8.28
CA TYR A 79 1.08 7.45 9.11
C TYR A 79 -0.07 8.13 9.87
N GLU A 80 0.12 9.34 10.42
CA GLU A 80 -0.94 10.13 11.05
C GLU A 80 -2.12 10.34 10.08
N ASN A 81 -1.79 10.79 8.92
CA ASN A 81 -2.78 11.02 7.89
C ASN A 81 -3.43 9.72 7.38
N LEU A 82 -2.75 8.57 7.40
CA LEU A 82 -3.36 7.29 7.08
C LEU A 82 -4.30 6.85 8.19
N GLN A 83 -3.94 7.09 9.46
CA GLN A 83 -4.78 6.86 10.62
C GLN A 83 -6.11 7.62 10.50
N ASP A 84 -6.06 8.91 10.14
CA ASP A 84 -7.26 9.72 9.89
C ASP A 84 -8.22 9.08 8.86
N LEU A 85 -7.66 8.48 7.79
CA LEU A 85 -8.49 7.79 6.78
C LEU A 85 -9.10 6.49 7.33
N LEU A 86 -8.39 5.77 8.18
CA LEU A 86 -8.91 4.58 8.85
C LEU A 86 -10.09 4.94 9.76
N GLU A 87 -9.97 5.99 10.55
CA GLU A 87 -11.00 6.46 11.47
C GLU A 87 -12.27 6.92 10.74
N LEU A 88 -12.12 7.44 9.53
CA LEU A 88 -13.25 7.81 8.67
C LEU A 88 -13.92 6.59 8.00
N THR A 89 -13.26 5.42 8.00
CA THR A 89 -13.79 4.21 7.37
C THR A 89 -14.73 3.48 8.34
N PRO A 90 -16.01 3.25 7.98
CA PRO A 90 -16.92 2.54 8.86
C PRO A 90 -16.42 1.12 9.19
N ASN A 91 -16.47 0.72 10.46
CA ASN A 91 -16.03 -0.61 10.92
C ASN A 91 -16.79 -1.79 10.28
N SER A 92 -17.97 -1.53 9.71
CA SER A 92 -18.76 -2.54 8.99
C SER A 92 -18.31 -2.76 7.54
N TYR A 93 -17.32 -2.01 7.05
CA TYR A 93 -16.82 -2.13 5.68
C TYR A 93 -15.59 -3.03 5.64
N ILE A 94 -15.42 -3.73 4.51
CA ILE A 94 -14.16 -4.44 4.23
C ILE A 94 -13.13 -3.40 3.79
N LEU A 95 -11.99 -3.36 4.45
CA LEU A 95 -10.92 -2.43 4.16
C LEU A 95 -9.75 -3.13 3.46
N PHE A 96 -9.30 -2.57 2.34
CA PHE A 96 -8.05 -2.91 1.69
C PHE A 96 -7.16 -1.67 1.59
N ILE A 97 -5.92 -1.79 2.07
CA ILE A 97 -4.89 -0.77 1.87
C ILE A 97 -3.87 -1.36 0.90
N ILE A 98 -3.76 -0.77 -0.27
CA ILE A 98 -2.91 -1.25 -1.36
C ILE A 98 -1.91 -0.16 -1.78
N GLY A 99 -0.79 -0.53 -2.36
CA GLY A 99 0.17 0.45 -2.88
C GLY A 99 1.63 0.06 -2.70
N ASP A 100 2.50 1.04 -2.89
CA ASP A 100 3.92 0.91 -2.65
C ASP A 100 4.26 1.45 -1.25
N TRP A 101 4.59 0.53 -0.36
CA TRP A 101 4.89 0.84 1.03
C TRP A 101 6.35 1.21 1.27
N ASN A 102 7.24 1.03 0.28
CA ASN A 102 8.69 1.21 0.43
C ASN A 102 9.27 0.52 1.69
N ALA A 103 8.64 -0.58 2.12
CA ALA A 103 8.88 -1.26 3.39
C ALA A 103 9.18 -2.75 3.16
N LYS A 104 10.23 -3.26 3.82
CA LYS A 104 10.55 -4.68 3.89
C LYS A 104 10.28 -5.16 5.32
N VAL A 105 9.25 -5.97 5.47
CA VAL A 105 8.73 -6.41 6.79
C VAL A 105 9.41 -7.66 7.35
N GLY A 106 10.30 -8.29 6.59
CA GLY A 106 10.94 -9.53 7.04
C GLY A 106 10.08 -10.78 6.83
N SER A 107 10.54 -11.91 7.37
CA SER A 107 9.86 -13.21 7.29
C SER A 107 9.52 -13.80 8.67
N GLN A 108 9.68 -13.02 9.73
CA GLN A 108 9.30 -13.46 11.07
C GLN A 108 7.77 -13.38 11.18
N GLU A 109 7.15 -14.55 11.43
CA GLU A 109 5.71 -14.61 11.62
C GLU A 109 5.28 -13.86 12.89
N ILE A 110 4.26 -13.01 12.74
CA ILE A 110 3.61 -12.29 13.84
C ILE A 110 2.12 -12.62 13.77
N PRO A 111 1.60 -13.43 14.72
CA PRO A 111 0.21 -13.85 14.71
C PRO A 111 -0.76 -12.68 14.61
N GLY A 112 -1.71 -12.76 13.68
CA GLY A 112 -2.71 -11.72 13.46
C GLY A 112 -2.23 -10.52 12.62
N VAL A 113 -0.93 -10.42 12.31
CA VAL A 113 -0.36 -9.28 11.55
C VAL A 113 0.32 -9.73 10.28
N MET A 114 1.22 -10.69 10.32
CA MET A 114 1.94 -11.16 9.14
C MET A 114 2.32 -12.64 9.22
N GLY A 115 2.38 -13.27 8.07
CA GLY A 115 2.87 -14.65 7.92
C GLY A 115 4.36 -14.72 7.60
N LYS A 116 4.85 -15.95 7.41
CA LYS A 116 6.26 -16.29 7.23
C LYS A 116 6.81 -16.13 5.80
N PHE A 117 5.99 -15.72 4.85
CA PHE A 117 6.37 -15.67 3.44
C PHE A 117 6.78 -14.28 2.96
N GLY A 118 7.16 -13.38 3.88
CA GLY A 118 7.81 -12.11 3.57
C GLY A 118 9.25 -12.29 3.08
N LEU A 119 9.89 -11.21 2.66
CA LEU A 119 11.33 -11.19 2.38
C LEU A 119 12.12 -11.36 3.67
N VAL A 120 13.27 -12.06 3.61
CA VAL A 120 14.09 -12.33 4.81
C VAL A 120 14.59 -11.05 5.48
N VAL A 121 14.84 -10.00 4.68
CA VAL A 121 15.39 -8.73 5.19
C VAL A 121 14.27 -7.84 5.70
N GLN A 122 14.44 -7.32 6.90
CA GLN A 122 13.58 -6.29 7.50
C GLN A 122 14.35 -4.98 7.62
N TYR A 123 13.68 -3.87 7.33
CA TYR A 123 14.19 -2.52 7.48
C TYR A 123 13.32 -1.73 8.49
N GLU A 124 13.80 -0.58 8.93
CA GLU A 124 13.10 0.32 9.85
C GLU A 124 11.69 0.68 9.34
N ALA A 125 11.56 1.03 8.06
CA ALA A 125 10.26 1.26 7.43
C ALA A 125 9.34 0.03 7.50
N GLY A 126 9.88 -1.18 7.46
CA GLY A 126 9.13 -2.43 7.64
C GLY A 126 8.67 -2.63 9.07
N GLN A 127 9.51 -2.32 10.05
CA GLN A 127 9.15 -2.36 11.46
C GLN A 127 8.00 -1.38 11.76
N ARG A 128 8.08 -0.16 11.25
CA ARG A 128 7.04 0.86 11.40
C ARG A 128 5.70 0.43 10.79
N LEU A 129 5.73 -0.21 9.61
CA LEU A 129 4.53 -0.77 8.99
C LEU A 129 3.91 -1.89 9.85
N ILE A 130 4.73 -2.75 10.43
CA ILE A 130 4.26 -3.81 11.33
C ILE A 130 3.57 -3.22 12.55
N GLU A 131 4.18 -2.23 13.20
CA GLU A 131 3.63 -1.53 14.37
C GLU A 131 2.29 -0.88 14.04
N PHE A 132 2.23 -0.15 12.92
CA PHE A 132 0.97 0.43 12.44
C PHE A 132 -0.12 -0.63 12.19
N CYS A 133 0.24 -1.78 11.61
CA CYS A 133 -0.70 -2.87 11.39
C CYS A 133 -1.17 -3.50 12.71
N GLN A 134 -0.30 -3.63 13.72
CA GLN A 134 -0.64 -4.13 15.04
C GLN A 134 -1.65 -3.20 15.75
N GLU A 135 -1.37 -1.90 15.76
CA GLU A 135 -2.22 -0.88 16.38
C GLU A 135 -3.62 -0.82 15.75
N ASN A 136 -3.71 -1.06 14.45
CA ASN A 136 -4.95 -0.93 13.69
C ASN A 136 -5.63 -2.28 13.36
N THR A 137 -5.17 -3.38 13.92
CA THR A 137 -5.71 -4.73 13.66
C THR A 137 -5.72 -5.08 12.16
N LEU A 138 -4.67 -4.69 11.45
CA LEU A 138 -4.49 -4.94 10.02
C LEU A 138 -3.58 -6.15 9.78
N VAL A 139 -3.74 -6.78 8.62
CA VAL A 139 -2.94 -7.94 8.22
C VAL A 139 -2.17 -7.63 6.95
N ILE A 140 -0.86 -7.91 6.95
CA ILE A 140 0.01 -7.79 5.77
C ILE A 140 -0.19 -9.04 4.89
N ALA A 141 -1.23 -9.02 4.09
CA ALA A 141 -1.78 -10.19 3.39
C ALA A 141 -0.80 -10.86 2.41
N ASN A 142 0.13 -10.10 1.80
CA ASN A 142 1.13 -10.66 0.88
C ASN A 142 2.17 -11.56 1.58
N THR A 143 2.28 -11.52 2.90
CA THR A 143 3.14 -12.38 3.70
C THR A 143 2.50 -13.72 4.08
N LEU A 144 1.18 -13.87 3.88
CA LEU A 144 0.43 -15.07 4.22
C LEU A 144 0.57 -16.21 3.20
N PHE A 145 1.00 -15.89 1.97
CA PHE A 145 1.00 -16.83 0.87
C PHE A 145 2.40 -17.01 0.28
N GLN A 146 2.82 -18.27 0.12
CA GLN A 146 4.06 -18.57 -0.56
C GLN A 146 3.99 -18.12 -2.03
N ARG A 147 4.97 -17.35 -2.47
CA ARG A 147 5.11 -16.89 -3.86
C ARG A 147 6.41 -17.41 -4.45
N HIS A 148 6.40 -17.66 -5.76
CA HIS A 148 7.62 -17.99 -6.47
C HIS A 148 8.63 -16.83 -6.37
N LYS A 149 9.93 -17.11 -6.15
CA LYS A 149 10.98 -16.10 -5.93
C LYS A 149 10.93 -14.91 -6.91
N ARG A 150 10.64 -15.17 -8.21
CA ARG A 150 10.51 -14.13 -9.24
C ARG A 150 9.33 -13.17 -9.04
N ARG A 151 8.39 -13.46 -8.15
CA ARG A 151 7.20 -12.65 -7.87
C ARG A 151 7.24 -11.97 -6.51
N LEU A 152 8.36 -12.07 -5.79
CA LEU A 152 8.54 -11.45 -4.49
C LEU A 152 8.95 -9.96 -4.60
N TYR A 153 9.46 -9.56 -5.77
CA TYR A 153 9.91 -8.20 -6.03
C TYR A 153 9.04 -7.56 -7.09
N THR A 154 8.56 -6.36 -6.85
CA THR A 154 7.88 -5.51 -7.83
C THR A 154 8.88 -4.65 -8.61
N TRP A 155 10.03 -4.37 -7.98
CA TRP A 155 11.13 -3.59 -8.55
C TRP A 155 12.43 -3.93 -7.84
N THR A 156 13.54 -3.89 -8.59
CA THR A 156 14.91 -4.03 -8.05
C THR A 156 15.77 -2.88 -8.56
N SER A 157 16.56 -2.26 -7.68
CA SER A 157 17.48 -1.20 -8.08
C SER A 157 18.54 -1.73 -9.04
N PRO A 158 18.86 -1.04 -10.15
CA PRO A 158 19.94 -1.43 -11.05
C PRO A 158 21.29 -1.59 -10.36
N SER A 159 21.53 -0.88 -9.25
CA SER A 159 22.76 -0.99 -8.45
C SER A 159 22.85 -2.27 -7.60
N ASN A 160 21.75 -2.98 -7.38
CA ASN A 160 21.72 -4.23 -6.61
C ASN A 160 21.80 -5.49 -7.47
N SER A 161 21.72 -5.40 -8.78
CA SER A 161 21.77 -6.56 -9.68
C SER A 161 23.13 -7.27 -9.72
N SER A 162 24.17 -6.68 -9.12
CA SER A 162 25.54 -7.22 -9.13
C SER A 162 26.02 -7.80 -7.78
N ARG A 163 25.19 -7.85 -6.74
CA ARG A 163 25.60 -8.33 -5.40
C ARG A 163 24.99 -9.65 -4.95
N ASP A 164 24.01 -10.21 -5.64
CA ASP A 164 23.35 -11.46 -5.24
C ASP A 164 23.81 -12.71 -6.00
N VAL A 165 24.99 -12.72 -6.61
CA VAL A 165 25.46 -13.87 -7.42
C VAL A 165 26.55 -14.71 -6.73
N ASP A 166 27.14 -14.29 -5.64
CA ASP A 166 28.18 -15.09 -4.98
C ASP A 166 27.90 -15.28 -3.49
N HIS A 167 27.22 -16.38 -3.12
CA HIS A 167 27.47 -17.15 -1.91
C HIS A 167 26.52 -18.38 -1.85
N HIS A 168 26.67 -19.31 -2.80
CA HIS A 168 26.36 -20.71 -2.59
C HIS A 168 27.41 -21.55 -3.33
N GLY A 169 28.56 -21.67 -2.67
CA GLY A 169 29.58 -22.59 -3.05
C GLY A 169 30.37 -23.01 -1.82
N GLN A 170 30.29 -24.31 -1.50
CA GLN A 170 31.20 -25.10 -0.66
C GLN A 170 31.04 -24.95 0.88
N HIS A 171 30.35 -25.86 1.53
CA HIS A 171 30.86 -27.11 2.17
C HIS A 171 29.68 -27.93 2.65
#